data_32207eca744ec48ac315680a6dd26fae
#
_entry.id   32207eca744ec48ac315680a6dd26fae
#
_cell.length_a   1.000
_cell.length_b   1.000
_cell.length_c   1.000
_cell.angle_alpha   90.00
_cell.angle_beta   90.00
_cell.angle_gamma   90.00
#
_symmetry.space_group_name_H-M   'P 1'
#
loop_
_entity.id
_entity.type
_entity.pdbx_description
1 polymer ?
#
loop_
_entity_poly.entity_id
_entity_poly.type
_entity_poly.pdbx_seq_one_letter_code
_entity_poly.pdbx_strand_id
1 'polypeptide(L)'
;MWKFLESEMLVILGLAEDATRTDAQIADIYNLKKGTVASIRRRLLDAGAITFVNVPAFNKLGCEMIGFHMGTAEPTERVDARANNYIEFSNKTPQLFHGLTGGNSVVFYTALKNATEYDAIVQNHNKFFSGPRRESKARMVSSVFPFALTKVNLVPNFAPIVHRFFQLDVPPPKCSAPVSAEVESPDLSKTEQTTLVALVENPRASDREIAAIVGLSRQAITRTRNKLLEDGICNPVCLPRLYKWGFEICAVAHVKFNMEIPWEKRLKGQPEDVMNMSFYTLSKADEGVANYIIARYSEYADQLQGILAWYHKAKAFDEKPDITLFPLERSTELRTFEFGPAVRHLLLS
;
A
#
# COMPACT_ATOMS: atom_id res chain seq x y z
N MET A 1 22.84 -4.42 5.80
CA MET A 1 21.69 -5.07 6.46
C MET A 1 21.65 -4.59 7.91
N TRP A 2 20.53 -4.05 8.34
CA TRP A 2 20.33 -3.61 9.74
C TRP A 2 20.27 -4.83 10.67
N LYS A 3 21.05 -4.83 11.74
CA LYS A 3 20.94 -5.86 12.77
C LYS A 3 20.03 -5.33 13.87
N PHE A 4 18.84 -5.89 13.95
CA PHE A 4 17.85 -5.53 14.97
C PHE A 4 18.12 -6.32 16.28
N LEU A 5 17.94 -5.64 17.40
CA LEU A 5 17.80 -6.29 18.70
C LEU A 5 16.36 -6.82 18.85
N GLU A 6 16.16 -7.85 19.65
CA GLU A 6 14.84 -8.43 19.91
C GLU A 6 13.81 -7.38 20.35
N SER A 7 14.19 -6.50 21.28
CA SER A 7 13.33 -5.39 21.72
C SER A 7 12.95 -4.42 20.59
N GLU A 8 13.83 -4.22 19.58
CA GLU A 8 13.49 -3.42 18.41
C GLU A 8 12.47 -4.11 17.51
N MET A 9 12.65 -5.40 17.30
CA MET A 9 11.75 -6.23 16.49
C MET A 9 10.33 -6.23 17.10
N LEU A 10 10.22 -6.38 18.42
CA LEU A 10 8.94 -6.31 19.15
C LEU A 10 8.28 -4.92 19.07
N VAL A 11 9.07 -3.83 19.19
CA VAL A 11 8.54 -2.47 19.02
C VAL A 11 8.05 -2.26 17.58
N ILE A 12 8.77 -2.74 16.58
CA ILE A 12 8.35 -2.68 15.17
C ILE A 12 7.06 -3.45 14.97
N LEU A 13 6.94 -4.67 15.51
CA LEU A 13 5.73 -5.48 15.43
C LEU A 13 4.54 -4.74 16.04
N GLY A 14 4.71 -4.22 17.26
CA GLY A 14 3.65 -3.49 17.96
C GLY A 14 3.15 -2.25 17.19
N LEU A 15 4.05 -1.54 16.50
CA LEU A 15 3.71 -0.40 15.65
C LEU A 15 3.08 -0.83 14.31
N ALA A 16 3.50 -1.97 13.75
CA ALA A 16 2.94 -2.49 12.52
C ALA A 16 1.54 -3.07 12.72
N GLU A 17 1.24 -3.62 13.91
CA GLU A 17 -0.10 -4.07 14.27
C GLU A 17 -1.08 -2.91 14.48
N ASP A 18 -0.61 -1.86 15.16
CA ASP A 18 -1.41 -0.67 15.45
C ASP A 18 -0.49 0.54 15.63
N ALA A 19 -0.46 1.40 14.62
CA ALA A 19 0.38 2.59 14.60
C ALA A 19 -0.05 3.66 15.64
N THR A 20 -1.25 3.53 16.22
CA THR A 20 -1.77 4.45 17.25
C THR A 20 -1.29 4.09 18.65
N ARG A 21 -0.72 2.90 18.85
CA ARG A 21 -0.23 2.46 20.16
C ARG A 21 0.79 3.41 20.76
N THR A 22 0.55 3.77 21.99
CA THR A 22 1.49 4.56 22.80
C THR A 22 2.69 3.70 23.22
N ASP A 23 3.80 4.37 23.59
CA ASP A 23 4.99 3.68 24.10
C ASP A 23 4.70 2.86 25.37
N ALA A 24 3.73 3.30 26.21
CA ALA A 24 3.31 2.56 27.38
C ALA A 24 2.58 1.26 26.99
N GLN A 25 1.63 1.33 26.05
CA GLN A 25 0.91 0.14 25.56
C GLN A 25 1.84 -0.91 24.96
N ILE A 26 2.80 -0.47 24.11
CA ILE A 26 3.80 -1.40 23.55
C ILE A 26 4.68 -2.00 24.65
N ALA A 27 5.08 -1.18 25.63
CA ALA A 27 5.89 -1.63 26.76
C ALA A 27 5.15 -2.71 27.58
N ASP A 28 3.86 -2.51 27.84
CA ASP A 28 3.02 -3.46 28.59
C ASP A 28 2.82 -4.76 27.81
N ILE A 29 2.55 -4.70 26.49
CA ILE A 29 2.33 -5.88 25.63
C ILE A 29 3.57 -6.79 25.61
N TYR A 30 4.76 -6.21 25.49
CA TYR A 30 6.00 -6.96 25.28
C TYR A 30 6.92 -6.98 26.50
N ASN A 31 6.43 -6.60 27.68
CA ASN A 31 7.20 -6.54 28.93
C ASN A 31 8.52 -5.76 28.79
N LEU A 32 8.44 -4.60 28.15
CA LEU A 32 9.57 -3.67 27.97
C LEU A 32 9.43 -2.46 28.91
N LYS A 33 10.51 -1.70 29.09
CA LYS A 33 10.43 -0.40 29.77
C LYS A 33 9.93 0.67 28.79
N LYS A 34 8.97 1.51 29.20
CA LYS A 34 8.44 2.62 28.39
C LYS A 34 9.53 3.51 27.79
N GLY A 35 10.57 3.84 28.57
CA GLY A 35 11.70 4.64 28.08
C GLY A 35 12.52 3.94 26.99
N THR A 36 12.63 2.61 27.05
CA THR A 36 13.26 1.78 26.02
C THR A 36 12.45 1.85 24.72
N VAL A 37 11.12 1.67 24.80
CA VAL A 37 10.24 1.76 23.62
C VAL A 37 10.33 3.14 22.97
N ALA A 38 10.26 4.22 23.76
CA ALA A 38 10.38 5.59 23.26
C ALA A 38 11.73 5.85 22.54
N SER A 39 12.83 5.35 23.13
CA SER A 39 14.17 5.47 22.53
C SER A 39 14.28 4.70 21.22
N ILE A 40 13.77 3.46 21.19
CA ILE A 40 13.74 2.62 19.99
C ILE A 40 12.91 3.28 18.89
N ARG A 41 11.66 3.69 19.19
CA ARG A 41 10.79 4.36 18.21
C ARG A 41 11.48 5.56 17.58
N ARG A 42 12.07 6.43 18.39
CA ARG A 42 12.79 7.61 17.89
C ARG A 42 13.96 7.21 16.99
N ARG A 43 14.81 6.26 17.41
CA ARG A 43 15.94 5.78 16.62
C ARG A 43 15.50 5.19 15.28
N LEU A 44 14.44 4.38 15.23
CA LEU A 44 13.91 3.80 14.01
C LEU A 44 13.40 4.88 13.04
N LEU A 45 12.74 5.91 13.56
CA LEU A 45 12.26 7.05 12.78
C LEU A 45 13.41 7.90 12.25
N ASP A 46 14.39 8.24 13.10
CA ASP A 46 15.55 9.08 12.73
C ASP A 46 16.42 8.40 11.69
N ALA A 47 16.55 7.07 11.77
CA ALA A 47 17.24 6.27 10.78
C ALA A 47 16.40 6.01 9.51
N GLY A 48 15.15 6.42 9.49
CA GLY A 48 14.22 6.14 8.40
C GLY A 48 14.01 4.64 8.17
N ALA A 49 14.08 3.82 9.23
CA ALA A 49 13.79 2.39 9.16
C ALA A 49 12.29 2.11 9.15
N ILE A 50 11.50 3.01 9.72
CA ILE A 50 10.04 3.04 9.66
C ILE A 50 9.59 4.45 9.29
N THR A 51 8.37 4.56 8.76
CA THR A 51 7.67 5.82 8.59
C THR A 51 6.19 5.63 8.94
N PHE A 52 5.46 6.72 9.13
CA PHE A 52 4.01 6.67 9.33
C PHE A 52 3.31 7.30 8.16
N VAL A 53 2.15 6.77 7.82
CA VAL A 53 1.21 7.34 6.86
C VAL A 53 -0.19 7.33 7.46
N ASN A 54 -1.05 8.22 7.02
CA ASN A 54 -2.47 8.19 7.30
C ASN A 54 -3.19 7.72 6.04
N VAL A 55 -3.69 6.47 6.06
CA VAL A 55 -4.39 5.86 4.94
C VAL A 55 -5.85 6.32 4.93
N PRO A 56 -6.29 7.02 3.88
CA PRO A 56 -7.68 7.43 3.75
C PRO A 56 -8.57 6.25 3.36
N ALA A 57 -9.78 6.19 3.87
CA ALA A 57 -10.80 5.27 3.37
C ALA A 57 -11.38 5.84 2.07
N PHE A 58 -10.74 5.58 0.95
CA PHE A 58 -11.09 6.16 -0.35
C PHE A 58 -12.56 5.97 -0.73
N ASN A 59 -13.14 4.80 -0.41
CA ASN A 59 -14.55 4.52 -0.63
C ASN A 59 -15.50 5.47 0.12
N LYS A 60 -15.07 6.08 1.23
CA LYS A 60 -15.81 7.08 2.00
C LYS A 60 -15.55 8.52 1.52
N LEU A 61 -14.70 8.70 0.53
CA LEU A 61 -14.33 10.01 -0.03
C LEU A 61 -14.86 10.22 -1.45
N GLY A 62 -15.86 9.43 -1.88
CA GLY A 62 -16.41 9.50 -3.24
C GLY A 62 -15.50 8.88 -4.31
N CYS A 63 -14.54 8.07 -3.92
CA CYS A 63 -13.77 7.27 -4.85
C CYS A 63 -14.55 6.00 -5.18
N GLU A 64 -14.88 5.80 -6.44
CA GLU A 64 -15.65 4.62 -6.86
C GLU A 64 -14.79 3.38 -7.08
N MET A 65 -13.51 3.58 -7.46
CA MET A 65 -12.65 2.47 -7.86
C MET A 65 -11.16 2.74 -7.65
N ILE A 66 -10.41 1.65 -7.52
CA ILE A 66 -8.95 1.66 -7.61
C ILE A 66 -8.55 1.26 -9.02
N GLY A 67 -7.73 2.07 -9.68
CA GLY A 67 -7.05 1.71 -10.91
C GLY A 67 -5.74 0.98 -10.59
N PHE A 68 -5.52 -0.12 -11.26
CA PHE A 68 -4.27 -0.87 -11.26
C PHE A 68 -3.63 -0.78 -12.63
N HIS A 69 -2.35 -0.46 -12.66
CA HIS A 69 -1.58 -0.31 -13.89
C HIS A 69 -0.25 -1.03 -13.74
N MET A 70 0.04 -1.96 -14.64
CA MET A 70 1.30 -2.70 -14.66
C MET A 70 1.81 -2.79 -16.10
N GLY A 71 3.09 -2.52 -16.30
CA GLY A 71 3.63 -2.50 -17.65
C GLY A 71 5.12 -2.74 -17.73
N THR A 72 5.58 -2.88 -18.97
CA THR A 72 6.99 -2.98 -19.28
C THR A 72 7.38 -1.85 -20.25
N ALA A 73 8.49 -1.20 -19.94
CA ALA A 73 9.11 -0.22 -20.82
C ALA A 73 10.15 -0.88 -21.75
N GLU A 74 10.53 -0.18 -22.80
CA GLU A 74 11.55 -0.63 -23.72
C GLU A 74 12.91 -0.84 -23.02
N PRO A 75 13.56 -2.01 -23.17
CA PRO A 75 14.85 -2.27 -22.54
C PRO A 75 15.98 -1.35 -23.00
N THR A 76 15.88 -0.77 -24.19
CA THR A 76 16.90 0.12 -24.76
C THR A 76 16.98 1.48 -24.09
N GLU A 77 15.91 1.92 -23.39
CA GLU A 77 15.95 3.15 -22.61
C GLU A 77 16.74 2.94 -21.29
N ARG A 78 17.59 3.90 -20.95
CA ARG A 78 18.36 3.85 -19.69
C ARG A 78 17.43 3.80 -18.49
N VAL A 79 17.76 2.99 -17.49
CA VAL A 79 16.95 2.79 -16.26
C VAL A 79 16.65 4.12 -15.57
N ASP A 80 17.67 5.00 -15.45
CA ASP A 80 17.51 6.30 -14.79
C ASP A 80 16.54 7.22 -15.54
N ALA A 81 16.60 7.22 -16.88
CA ALA A 81 15.72 8.02 -17.72
C ALA A 81 14.26 7.54 -17.59
N ARG A 82 14.04 6.23 -17.56
CA ARG A 82 12.72 5.65 -17.31
C ARG A 82 12.19 6.01 -15.95
N ALA A 83 13.00 5.86 -14.90
CA ALA A 83 12.60 6.22 -13.55
C ALA A 83 12.18 7.69 -13.46
N ASN A 84 12.98 8.59 -14.03
CA ASN A 84 12.67 10.03 -14.07
C ASN A 84 11.38 10.33 -14.84
N ASN A 85 11.15 9.65 -15.96
CA ASN A 85 9.91 9.80 -16.73
C ASN A 85 8.68 9.37 -15.91
N TYR A 86 8.76 8.25 -15.17
CA TYR A 86 7.65 7.81 -14.31
C TYR A 86 7.47 8.71 -13.09
N ILE A 87 8.54 9.26 -12.51
CA ILE A 87 8.45 10.29 -11.46
C ILE A 87 7.70 11.53 -12.00
N GLU A 88 8.08 12.00 -13.18
CA GLU A 88 7.41 13.16 -13.81
C GLU A 88 5.93 12.86 -14.10
N PHE A 89 5.61 11.66 -14.61
CA PHE A 89 4.23 11.22 -14.82
C PHE A 89 3.46 11.18 -13.50
N SER A 90 4.05 10.62 -12.44
CA SER A 90 3.41 10.54 -11.13
C SER A 90 3.10 11.91 -10.54
N ASN A 91 3.98 12.90 -10.75
CA ASN A 91 3.78 14.26 -10.29
C ASN A 91 2.62 14.95 -11.02
N LYS A 92 2.35 14.57 -12.28
CA LYS A 92 1.22 15.09 -13.09
C LYS A 92 -0.08 14.31 -12.87
N THR A 93 -0.05 13.20 -12.12
CA THR A 93 -1.18 12.31 -11.89
C THR A 93 -1.52 12.30 -10.39
N PRO A 94 -2.32 13.26 -9.90
CA PRO A 94 -2.62 13.37 -8.46
C PRO A 94 -3.32 12.13 -7.91
N GLN A 95 -4.09 11.41 -8.72
CA GLN A 95 -4.78 10.17 -8.33
C GLN A 95 -3.83 9.02 -7.97
N LEU A 96 -2.58 9.04 -8.44
CA LEU A 96 -1.58 8.02 -8.14
C LEU A 96 -1.13 8.16 -6.68
N PHE A 97 -1.26 7.08 -5.90
CA PHE A 97 -0.90 7.08 -4.46
C PHE A 97 0.19 6.07 -4.09
N HIS A 98 0.42 5.06 -4.92
CA HIS A 98 1.48 4.07 -4.73
C HIS A 98 1.99 3.57 -6.07
N GLY A 99 3.29 3.39 -6.20
CA GLY A 99 3.87 2.82 -7.40
C GLY A 99 5.37 2.55 -7.27
N LEU A 100 5.83 1.61 -8.07
CA LEU A 100 7.23 1.20 -8.19
C LEU A 100 7.63 1.12 -9.64
N THR A 101 8.86 1.50 -9.96
CA THR A 101 9.49 1.20 -11.23
C THR A 101 10.88 0.61 -10.99
N GLY A 102 11.22 -0.47 -11.71
CA GLY A 102 12.49 -1.14 -11.56
C GLY A 102 12.79 -2.04 -12.76
N GLY A 103 14.05 -2.11 -13.16
CA GLY A 103 14.42 -2.78 -14.39
C GLY A 103 13.71 -2.16 -15.58
N ASN A 104 12.90 -2.92 -16.30
CA ASN A 104 12.03 -2.45 -17.39
C ASN A 104 10.53 -2.50 -17.00
N SER A 105 10.21 -2.68 -15.73
CA SER A 105 8.84 -2.82 -15.27
C SER A 105 8.39 -1.61 -14.46
N VAL A 106 7.08 -1.39 -14.46
CA VAL A 106 6.40 -0.41 -13.63
C VAL A 106 5.08 -0.96 -13.12
N VAL A 107 4.72 -0.59 -11.92
CA VAL A 107 3.38 -0.78 -11.34
C VAL A 107 2.96 0.48 -10.63
N PHE A 108 1.69 0.85 -10.73
CA PHE A 108 1.14 1.92 -9.91
C PHE A 108 -0.37 1.77 -9.71
N TYR A 109 -0.85 2.40 -8.65
CA TYR A 109 -2.23 2.39 -8.20
C TYR A 109 -2.78 3.81 -8.17
N THR A 110 -4.04 3.96 -8.58
CA THR A 110 -4.74 5.25 -8.64
C THR A 110 -6.09 5.16 -7.93
N ALA A 111 -6.48 6.23 -7.23
CA ALA A 111 -7.80 6.39 -6.65
C ALA A 111 -8.66 7.25 -7.58
N LEU A 112 -9.79 6.74 -8.02
CA LEU A 112 -10.59 7.27 -9.13
C LEU A 112 -12.02 7.55 -8.73
N LYS A 113 -12.54 8.73 -9.08
CA LYS A 113 -13.94 9.09 -8.88
C LYS A 113 -14.88 8.27 -9.76
N ASN A 114 -14.43 7.93 -10.99
CA ASN A 114 -15.28 7.25 -11.98
C ASN A 114 -14.44 6.70 -13.15
N ALA A 115 -15.10 6.02 -14.08
CA ALA A 115 -14.48 5.44 -15.26
C ALA A 115 -13.88 6.49 -16.23
N THR A 116 -14.42 7.71 -16.27
CA THR A 116 -13.88 8.78 -17.12
C THR A 116 -12.48 9.18 -16.65
N GLU A 117 -12.23 9.27 -15.35
CA GLU A 117 -10.89 9.52 -14.81
C GLU A 117 -9.92 8.40 -15.15
N TYR A 118 -10.38 7.14 -15.09
CA TYR A 118 -9.58 5.99 -15.51
C TYR A 118 -9.11 6.11 -16.95
N ASP A 119 -10.05 6.36 -17.87
CA ASP A 119 -9.71 6.51 -19.29
C ASP A 119 -8.77 7.70 -19.53
N ALA A 120 -8.98 8.81 -18.83
CA ALA A 120 -8.08 9.96 -18.90
C ALA A 120 -6.65 9.63 -18.48
N ILE A 121 -6.48 8.83 -17.42
CA ILE A 121 -5.14 8.40 -16.96
C ILE A 121 -4.48 7.49 -18.00
N VAL A 122 -5.22 6.52 -18.56
CA VAL A 122 -4.71 5.61 -19.60
C VAL A 122 -4.29 6.41 -20.85
N GLN A 123 -5.12 7.34 -21.29
CA GLN A 123 -4.80 8.22 -22.43
C GLN A 123 -3.59 9.11 -22.16
N ASN A 124 -3.53 9.72 -20.97
CA ASN A 124 -2.40 10.57 -20.57
C ASN A 124 -1.10 9.77 -20.48
N HIS A 125 -1.15 8.55 -19.91
CA HIS A 125 -0.01 7.64 -19.91
C HIS A 125 0.47 7.35 -21.34
N ASN A 126 -0.45 6.95 -22.22
CA ASN A 126 -0.11 6.66 -23.60
C ASN A 126 0.50 7.86 -24.32
N LYS A 127 -0.07 9.06 -24.16
CA LYS A 127 0.50 10.31 -24.73
C LYS A 127 1.88 10.61 -24.16
N PHE A 128 2.04 10.47 -22.86
CA PHE A 128 3.30 10.77 -22.17
C PHE A 128 4.44 9.86 -22.65
N PHE A 129 4.14 8.57 -22.87
CA PHE A 129 5.12 7.57 -23.28
C PHE A 129 5.18 7.28 -24.78
N SER A 130 4.35 7.92 -25.63
CA SER A 130 4.31 7.73 -27.09
C SER A 130 4.94 8.87 -27.91
N GLY A 131 5.75 9.74 -27.30
CA GLY A 131 6.33 10.90 -27.97
C GLY A 131 7.28 10.51 -29.14
N PRO A 132 7.51 11.41 -30.13
CA PRO A 132 8.20 11.13 -31.41
C PRO A 132 9.67 10.69 -31.30
N ARG A 133 10.25 10.75 -30.11
CA ARG A 133 11.59 10.25 -29.83
C ARG A 133 11.60 8.89 -29.11
N ARG A 134 10.43 8.30 -28.87
CA ARG A 134 10.28 7.04 -28.13
C ARG A 134 9.82 5.97 -29.10
N GLU A 135 10.77 5.22 -29.61
CA GLU A 135 10.53 4.09 -30.53
C GLU A 135 9.80 2.91 -29.84
N SER A 136 9.56 3.02 -28.54
CA SER A 136 9.06 1.91 -27.74
C SER A 136 7.58 2.06 -27.40
N LYS A 137 6.85 1.02 -27.70
CA LYS A 137 5.50 0.81 -27.20
C LYS A 137 5.58 0.22 -25.80
N ALA A 138 5.56 1.07 -24.76
CA ALA A 138 5.33 0.59 -23.39
C ALA A 138 4.03 -0.23 -23.39
N ARG A 139 4.13 -1.50 -23.03
CA ARG A 139 2.96 -2.34 -22.87
C ARG A 139 2.41 -2.13 -21.47
N MET A 140 1.22 -1.56 -21.36
CA MET A 140 0.52 -1.37 -20.10
C MET A 140 -0.71 -2.26 -20.05
N VAL A 141 -0.82 -3.07 -19.02
CA VAL A 141 -2.06 -3.71 -18.59
C VAL A 141 -2.69 -2.77 -17.58
N SER A 142 -3.92 -2.38 -17.81
CA SER A 142 -4.66 -1.50 -16.91
C SER A 142 -6.00 -2.14 -16.58
N SER A 143 -6.32 -2.19 -15.29
CA SER A 143 -7.56 -2.78 -14.78
C SER A 143 -8.18 -1.86 -13.75
N VAL A 144 -9.50 -1.93 -13.60
CA VAL A 144 -10.25 -1.22 -12.58
C VAL A 144 -10.84 -2.19 -11.58
N PHE A 145 -10.82 -1.77 -10.33
CA PHE A 145 -11.37 -2.49 -9.18
C PHE A 145 -12.42 -1.61 -8.49
N PRO A 146 -13.69 -1.62 -8.98
CA PRO A 146 -14.78 -0.90 -8.33
C PRO A 146 -15.00 -1.41 -6.92
N PHE A 147 -15.08 -0.52 -5.92
CA PHE A 147 -15.26 -0.93 -4.52
C PHE A 147 -16.48 -1.81 -4.31
N ALA A 148 -17.60 -1.52 -4.98
CA ALA A 148 -18.82 -2.29 -4.88
C ALA A 148 -18.68 -3.78 -5.32
N LEU A 149 -17.67 -4.09 -6.14
CA LEU A 149 -17.42 -5.43 -6.71
C LEU A 149 -16.11 -6.06 -6.23
N THR A 150 -15.33 -5.34 -5.43
CA THR A 150 -13.97 -5.72 -5.07
C THR A 150 -13.86 -6.03 -3.58
N LYS A 151 -13.16 -7.11 -3.26
CA LYS A 151 -12.60 -7.33 -1.94
C LYS A 151 -11.22 -6.68 -1.88
N VAL A 152 -11.00 -5.81 -0.90
CA VAL A 152 -9.79 -5.01 -0.81
C VAL A 152 -9.23 -4.99 0.62
N ASN A 153 -7.92 -4.99 0.76
CA ASN A 153 -7.28 -4.56 1.99
C ASN A 153 -7.28 -3.03 2.01
N LEU A 154 -8.28 -2.43 2.68
CA LEU A 154 -8.40 -0.97 2.77
C LEU A 154 -7.16 -0.32 3.39
N VAL A 155 -6.52 -1.03 4.31
CA VAL A 155 -5.32 -0.59 5.02
C VAL A 155 -4.22 -1.63 4.82
N PRO A 156 -3.03 -1.25 4.31
CA PRO A 156 -1.90 -2.15 4.19
C PRO A 156 -1.49 -2.71 5.56
N ASN A 157 -1.30 -4.03 5.65
CA ASN A 157 -0.92 -4.70 6.90
C ASN A 157 0.46 -5.34 6.77
N PHE A 158 1.44 -4.81 7.49
CA PHE A 158 2.81 -5.31 7.50
C PHE A 158 3.14 -6.19 8.73
N ALA A 159 2.26 -6.27 9.71
CA ALA A 159 2.54 -7.00 10.94
C ALA A 159 2.83 -8.50 10.72
N PRO A 160 2.09 -9.25 9.88
CA PRO A 160 2.42 -10.64 9.59
C PRO A 160 3.78 -10.81 8.91
N ILE A 161 4.13 -9.88 8.00
CA ILE A 161 5.42 -9.86 7.30
C ILE A 161 6.56 -9.66 8.31
N VAL A 162 6.40 -8.71 9.23
CA VAL A 162 7.35 -8.40 10.31
C VAL A 162 7.55 -9.60 11.22
N HIS A 163 6.46 -10.18 11.71
CA HIS A 163 6.47 -11.34 12.59
C HIS A 163 7.23 -12.53 11.98
N ARG A 164 6.90 -12.86 10.74
CA ARG A 164 7.53 -13.96 9.99
C ARG A 164 9.02 -13.68 9.72
N PHE A 165 9.37 -12.47 9.27
CA PHE A 165 10.74 -12.13 8.93
C PHE A 165 11.69 -12.24 10.11
N PHE A 166 11.26 -11.80 11.28
CA PHE A 166 12.06 -11.85 12.50
C PHE A 166 11.91 -13.18 13.25
N GLN A 167 11.03 -14.08 12.81
CA GLN A 167 10.73 -15.37 13.48
C GLN A 167 10.44 -15.16 14.97
N LEU A 168 9.57 -14.20 15.28
CA LEU A 168 9.30 -13.79 16.65
C LEU A 168 8.57 -14.87 17.43
N ASP A 169 9.04 -15.14 18.66
CA ASP A 169 8.40 -16.06 19.60
C ASP A 169 7.29 -15.36 20.41
N VAL A 170 6.31 -14.85 19.68
CA VAL A 170 5.07 -14.23 20.21
C VAL A 170 3.90 -14.67 19.35
N PRO A 171 2.65 -14.60 19.84
CA PRO A 171 1.49 -14.95 19.02
C PRO A 171 1.48 -14.20 17.68
N PRO A 172 1.21 -14.90 16.57
CA PRO A 172 1.19 -14.25 15.26
C PRO A 172 0.07 -13.21 15.18
N PRO A 173 0.32 -12.05 14.54
CA PRO A 173 -0.70 -11.03 14.32
C PRO A 173 -1.78 -11.56 13.39
N LYS A 174 -3.00 -11.04 13.55
CA LYS A 174 -4.09 -11.40 12.65
C LYS A 174 -3.83 -10.87 11.25
N CYS A 175 -3.98 -11.72 10.25
CA CYS A 175 -4.01 -11.28 8.86
C CYS A 175 -5.30 -10.50 8.60
N SER A 176 -5.19 -9.37 7.92
CA SER A 176 -6.37 -8.63 7.46
C SER A 176 -6.89 -9.30 6.20
N ALA A 177 -8.02 -9.98 6.29
CA ALA A 177 -8.68 -10.47 5.09
C ALA A 177 -9.22 -9.28 4.27
N PRO A 178 -9.15 -9.35 2.93
CA PRO A 178 -9.79 -8.36 2.08
C PRO A 178 -11.31 -8.32 2.33
N VAL A 179 -11.88 -7.13 2.46
CA VAL A 179 -13.29 -6.91 2.75
C VAL A 179 -13.99 -6.23 1.58
N SER A 180 -15.31 -6.38 1.49
CA SER A 180 -16.14 -5.52 0.63
C SER A 180 -16.22 -4.14 1.25
N ALA A 181 -16.16 -3.11 0.41
CA ALA A 181 -16.35 -1.74 0.81
C ALA A 181 -17.46 -1.13 -0.04
N GLU A 182 -18.45 -0.55 0.62
CA GLU A 182 -19.48 0.23 -0.07
C GLU A 182 -18.92 1.62 -0.38
N VAL A 183 -19.34 2.19 -1.50
CA VAL A 183 -19.00 3.56 -1.86
C VAL A 183 -19.97 4.48 -1.14
N GLU A 184 -19.41 5.37 -0.34
CA GLU A 184 -20.18 6.38 0.38
C GLU A 184 -19.92 7.76 -0.26
N SER A 185 -20.94 8.60 -0.33
CA SER A 185 -20.74 10.01 -0.64
C SER A 185 -20.03 10.68 0.53
N PRO A 186 -19.04 11.54 0.29
CA PRO A 186 -18.33 12.19 1.39
C PRO A 186 -19.26 13.14 2.15
N ASP A 187 -19.70 12.72 3.34
CA ASP A 187 -20.44 13.57 4.29
C ASP A 187 -19.46 14.26 5.25
N LEU A 188 -18.51 14.98 4.66
CA LEU A 188 -17.48 15.71 5.40
C LEU A 188 -17.70 17.21 5.25
N SER A 189 -17.82 17.90 6.39
CA SER A 189 -17.76 19.37 6.41
C SER A 189 -16.44 19.87 5.82
N LYS A 190 -16.42 21.12 5.34
CA LYS A 190 -15.20 21.73 4.79
C LYS A 190 -14.03 21.70 5.78
N THR A 191 -14.30 21.84 7.07
CA THR A 191 -13.31 21.73 8.15
C THR A 191 -12.72 20.32 8.21
N GLU A 192 -13.55 19.29 8.14
CA GLU A 192 -13.09 17.89 8.13
C GLU A 192 -12.30 17.56 6.88
N GLN A 193 -12.73 18.02 5.71
CA GLN A 193 -11.99 17.84 4.45
C GLN A 193 -10.59 18.46 4.52
N THR A 194 -10.48 19.73 4.93
CA THR A 194 -9.17 20.40 5.03
C THR A 194 -8.29 19.79 6.11
N THR A 195 -8.88 19.36 7.23
CA THR A 195 -8.14 18.66 8.30
C THR A 195 -7.64 17.29 7.82
N LEU A 196 -8.47 16.51 7.11
CA LEU A 196 -8.09 15.21 6.56
C LEU A 196 -6.91 15.36 5.57
N VAL A 197 -6.99 16.31 4.65
CA VAL A 197 -5.88 16.60 3.73
C VAL A 197 -4.60 16.90 4.48
N ALA A 198 -4.66 17.81 5.48
CA ALA A 198 -3.49 18.18 6.28
C ALA A 198 -2.91 16.98 7.08
N LEU A 199 -3.77 16.11 7.64
CA LEU A 199 -3.36 14.90 8.34
C LEU A 199 -2.68 13.88 7.42
N VAL A 200 -3.20 13.71 6.22
CA VAL A 200 -2.67 12.75 5.23
C VAL A 200 -1.33 13.25 4.65
N GLU A 201 -1.20 14.54 4.42
CA GLU A 201 0.05 15.14 3.95
C GLU A 201 1.13 15.24 5.04
N ASN A 202 0.72 15.30 6.31
CA ASN A 202 1.62 15.47 7.45
C ASN A 202 1.34 14.42 8.54
N PRO A 203 1.55 13.12 8.29
CA PRO A 203 1.10 12.04 9.15
C PRO A 203 1.77 12.02 10.55
N ARG A 204 2.89 12.72 10.71
CA ARG A 204 3.62 12.84 11.97
C ARG A 204 3.35 14.14 12.73
N ALA A 205 2.61 15.06 12.11
CA ALA A 205 2.37 16.36 12.70
C ALA A 205 1.45 16.26 13.92
N SER A 206 1.81 17.00 14.96
CA SER A 206 0.99 17.19 16.15
C SER A 206 -0.28 18.00 15.83
N ASP A 207 -1.28 17.92 16.69
CA ASP A 207 -2.51 18.72 16.52
C ASP A 207 -2.22 20.22 16.48
N ARG A 208 -1.15 20.69 17.15
CA ARG A 208 -0.73 22.09 17.12
C ARG A 208 -0.21 22.49 15.74
N GLU A 209 0.59 21.62 15.11
CA GLU A 209 1.13 21.85 13.77
C GLU A 209 0.02 21.79 12.72
N ILE A 210 -0.87 20.79 12.80
CA ILE A 210 -2.04 20.72 11.91
C ILE A 210 -2.93 21.95 12.09
N ALA A 211 -3.15 22.42 13.33
CA ALA A 211 -3.92 23.62 13.61
C ALA A 211 -3.34 24.87 12.94
N ALA A 212 -2.01 24.99 12.93
CA ALA A 212 -1.32 26.08 12.24
C ALA A 212 -1.48 25.99 10.71
N ILE A 213 -1.44 24.77 10.13
CA ILE A 213 -1.61 24.55 8.69
C ILE A 213 -3.03 24.89 8.23
N VAL A 214 -4.05 24.46 9.02
CA VAL A 214 -5.47 24.59 8.65
C VAL A 214 -6.07 25.93 9.07
N GLY A 215 -5.42 26.66 10.00
CA GLY A 215 -5.93 27.91 10.54
C GLY A 215 -7.06 27.73 11.57
N LEU A 216 -7.03 26.63 12.33
CA LEU A 216 -8.02 26.30 13.36
C LEU A 216 -7.39 26.22 14.75
N SER A 217 -8.24 26.16 15.81
CA SER A 217 -7.73 25.89 17.16
C SER A 217 -7.25 24.44 17.31
N ARG A 218 -6.24 24.22 18.18
CA ARG A 218 -5.76 22.86 18.51
C ARG A 218 -6.90 21.95 18.96
N GLN A 219 -7.82 22.46 19.78
CA GLN A 219 -8.96 21.68 20.28
C GLN A 219 -9.90 21.24 19.16
N ALA A 220 -10.16 22.10 18.16
CA ALA A 220 -10.95 21.75 17.00
C ALA A 220 -10.26 20.63 16.19
N ILE A 221 -8.94 20.71 15.98
CA ILE A 221 -8.18 19.67 15.29
C ILE A 221 -8.22 18.35 16.06
N THR A 222 -7.98 18.36 17.39
CA THR A 222 -8.03 17.12 18.20
C THR A 222 -9.39 16.44 18.06
N ARG A 223 -10.49 17.20 18.15
CA ARG A 223 -11.84 16.65 18.00
C ARG A 223 -12.08 16.11 16.60
N THR A 224 -11.69 16.84 15.56
CA THR A 224 -11.86 16.41 14.17
C THR A 224 -11.01 15.19 13.85
N ARG A 225 -9.75 15.15 14.31
CA ARG A 225 -8.87 13.97 14.14
C ARG A 225 -9.51 12.74 14.79
N ASN A 226 -9.95 12.82 16.03
CA ASN A 226 -10.58 11.72 16.74
C ASN A 226 -11.81 11.20 15.98
N LYS A 227 -12.68 12.10 15.53
CA LYS A 227 -13.83 11.75 14.71
C LYS A 227 -13.43 11.01 13.44
N LEU A 228 -12.46 11.54 12.67
CA LEU A 228 -11.98 10.91 11.42
C LEU A 228 -11.36 9.51 11.67
N LEU A 229 -10.73 9.30 12.82
CA LEU A 229 -10.20 7.98 13.23
C LEU A 229 -11.34 7.04 13.65
N GLU A 230 -12.27 7.49 14.48
CA GLU A 230 -13.42 6.71 14.97
C GLU A 230 -14.33 6.29 13.81
N ASP A 231 -14.58 7.16 12.84
CA ASP A 231 -15.35 6.89 11.63
C ASP A 231 -14.56 6.02 10.62
N GLY A 232 -13.31 5.68 10.91
CA GLY A 232 -12.43 4.90 10.03
C GLY A 232 -12.13 5.58 8.70
N ILE A 233 -12.21 6.91 8.63
CA ILE A 233 -11.92 7.70 7.42
C ILE A 233 -10.41 7.92 7.26
N CYS A 234 -9.69 8.01 8.37
CA CYS A 234 -8.25 8.22 8.45
C CYS A 234 -7.62 7.11 9.30
N ASN A 235 -6.76 6.30 8.73
CA ASN A 235 -6.19 5.13 9.39
C ASN A 235 -4.66 5.25 9.48
N PRO A 236 -4.08 5.52 10.66
CA PRO A 236 -2.64 5.55 10.83
C PRO A 236 -2.01 4.18 10.60
N VAL A 237 -0.93 4.14 9.83
CA VAL A 237 -0.17 2.92 9.53
C VAL A 237 1.31 3.18 9.69
N CYS A 238 2.01 2.22 10.30
CA CYS A 238 3.45 2.19 10.32
C CYS A 238 3.96 1.39 9.11
N LEU A 239 4.68 2.06 8.22
CA LEU A 239 5.29 1.46 7.05
C LEU A 239 6.76 1.11 7.35
N PRO A 240 7.16 -0.16 7.30
CA PRO A 240 8.55 -0.55 7.37
C PRO A 240 9.28 -0.20 6.06
N ARG A 241 10.51 0.28 6.16
CA ARG A 241 11.40 0.46 5.01
C ARG A 241 12.11 -0.85 4.68
N LEU A 242 11.38 -1.76 4.06
CA LEU A 242 11.72 -3.17 3.90
C LEU A 242 13.12 -3.41 3.30
N TYR A 243 13.55 -2.63 2.30
CA TYR A 243 14.88 -2.76 1.72
C TYR A 243 16.01 -2.48 2.75
N LYS A 244 15.79 -1.56 3.69
CA LYS A 244 16.76 -1.28 4.78
C LYS A 244 16.89 -2.45 5.75
N TRP A 245 15.85 -3.29 5.82
CA TRP A 245 15.84 -4.47 6.69
C TRP A 245 16.46 -5.69 6.02
N GLY A 246 16.65 -5.63 4.70
CA GLY A 246 17.24 -6.72 3.92
C GLY A 246 16.24 -7.55 3.14
N PHE A 247 15.01 -7.07 3.00
CA PHE A 247 14.10 -7.65 2.01
C PHE A 247 14.58 -7.29 0.60
N GLU A 248 14.55 -8.28 -0.27
CA GLU A 248 15.14 -8.14 -1.62
C GLU A 248 14.09 -7.82 -2.68
N ILE A 249 12.85 -8.33 -2.55
CA ILE A 249 11.88 -8.30 -3.64
C ILE A 249 10.49 -7.87 -3.17
N CYS A 250 9.86 -7.00 -3.96
CA CYS A 250 8.42 -6.87 -4.04
C CYS A 250 7.94 -7.59 -5.30
N ALA A 251 7.08 -8.60 -5.15
CA ALA A 251 6.44 -9.30 -6.25
C ALA A 251 4.99 -8.82 -6.38
N VAL A 252 4.61 -8.44 -7.58
CA VAL A 252 3.23 -8.05 -7.91
C VAL A 252 2.66 -9.12 -8.82
N ALA A 253 1.63 -9.80 -8.34
CA ALA A 253 0.91 -10.82 -9.10
C ALA A 253 -0.43 -10.25 -9.57
N HIS A 254 -0.64 -10.28 -10.87
CA HIS A 254 -1.91 -10.01 -11.51
C HIS A 254 -2.48 -11.32 -12.03
N VAL A 255 -3.72 -11.64 -11.68
CA VAL A 255 -4.33 -12.95 -11.93
C VAL A 255 -5.71 -12.79 -12.55
N LYS A 256 -6.04 -13.67 -13.49
CA LYS A 256 -7.40 -13.89 -13.97
C LYS A 256 -7.97 -15.11 -13.28
N PHE A 257 -9.14 -14.96 -12.68
CA PHE A 257 -9.80 -16.01 -11.92
C PHE A 257 -10.84 -16.74 -12.75
N ASN A 258 -10.94 -18.03 -12.52
CA ASN A 258 -12.08 -18.82 -12.98
C ASN A 258 -13.34 -18.38 -12.24
N MET A 259 -14.28 -17.77 -12.97
CA MET A 259 -15.53 -17.23 -12.42
C MET A 259 -16.48 -18.31 -11.88
N GLU A 260 -16.29 -19.58 -12.27
CA GLU A 260 -17.04 -20.71 -11.72
C GLU A 260 -16.67 -21.01 -10.25
N ILE A 261 -15.52 -20.49 -9.78
CA ILE A 261 -15.04 -20.68 -8.41
C ILE A 261 -15.35 -19.43 -7.59
N PRO A 262 -16.38 -19.47 -6.70
CA PRO A 262 -16.76 -18.33 -5.86
C PRO A 262 -15.61 -17.86 -4.96
N TRP A 263 -15.62 -16.59 -4.62
CA TRP A 263 -14.65 -15.95 -3.74
C TRP A 263 -14.40 -16.73 -2.44
N GLU A 264 -15.47 -17.16 -1.79
CA GLU A 264 -15.41 -17.89 -0.51
C GLU A 264 -14.66 -19.22 -0.65
N LYS A 265 -14.78 -19.90 -1.78
CA LYS A 265 -14.02 -21.11 -2.08
C LYS A 265 -12.57 -20.80 -2.38
N ARG A 266 -12.28 -19.66 -3.03
CA ARG A 266 -10.90 -19.23 -3.32
C ARG A 266 -10.13 -18.85 -2.06
N LEU A 267 -10.78 -18.28 -1.05
CA LEU A 267 -10.17 -17.97 0.24
C LEU A 267 -10.05 -19.20 1.15
N LYS A 268 -11.02 -20.10 1.08
CA LYS A 268 -11.04 -21.27 1.98
C LYS A 268 -9.89 -22.22 1.64
N GLY A 269 -8.96 -22.34 2.59
CA GLY A 269 -7.77 -23.19 2.46
C GLY A 269 -6.61 -22.50 1.72
N GLN A 270 -6.67 -21.21 1.49
CA GLN A 270 -5.51 -20.44 1.08
C GLN A 270 -4.42 -20.60 2.17
N PRO A 271 -3.19 -20.99 1.81
CA PRO A 271 -2.14 -21.16 2.79
C PRO A 271 -1.91 -19.89 3.60
N GLU A 272 -1.85 -20.01 4.91
CA GLU A 272 -1.63 -18.88 5.81
C GLU A 272 -0.33 -18.12 5.45
N ASP A 273 0.68 -18.87 5.04
CA ASP A 273 1.95 -18.33 4.55
C ASP A 273 1.80 -17.35 3.38
N VAL A 274 0.81 -17.58 2.50
CA VAL A 274 0.53 -16.69 1.36
C VAL A 274 -0.06 -15.37 1.84
N MET A 275 -1.00 -15.46 2.78
CA MET A 275 -1.64 -14.28 3.37
C MET A 275 -0.64 -13.44 4.16
N ASN A 276 0.29 -14.10 4.86
CA ASN A 276 1.30 -13.45 5.69
C ASN A 276 2.39 -12.69 4.90
N MET A 277 2.49 -12.89 3.60
CA MET A 277 3.45 -12.17 2.74
C MET A 277 2.81 -11.02 1.95
N SER A 278 1.49 -10.99 1.87
CA SER A 278 0.76 -9.96 1.14
C SER A 278 0.43 -8.78 2.03
N PHE A 279 0.76 -7.58 1.60
CA PHE A 279 0.44 -6.35 2.33
C PHE A 279 -0.69 -5.53 1.70
N TYR A 280 -0.98 -5.76 0.42
CA TYR A 280 -2.06 -5.07 -0.30
C TYR A 280 -2.64 -5.97 -1.39
N THR A 281 -3.95 -6.17 -1.36
CA THR A 281 -4.66 -7.07 -2.27
C THR A 281 -5.95 -6.43 -2.76
N LEU A 282 -6.21 -6.57 -4.05
CA LEU A 282 -7.47 -6.25 -4.71
C LEU A 282 -7.99 -7.53 -5.36
N SER A 283 -9.26 -7.88 -5.18
CA SER A 283 -9.82 -9.07 -5.80
C SER A 283 -11.30 -8.89 -6.12
N LYS A 284 -11.67 -9.07 -7.36
CA LYS A 284 -13.04 -9.14 -7.84
C LYS A 284 -13.37 -10.54 -8.40
N ALA A 285 -14.52 -10.74 -9.00
CA ALA A 285 -14.96 -12.06 -9.42
C ALA A 285 -14.00 -12.72 -10.42
N ASP A 286 -13.56 -11.98 -11.41
CA ASP A 286 -12.76 -12.45 -12.56
C ASP A 286 -11.27 -12.11 -12.48
N GLU A 287 -10.85 -11.25 -11.54
CA GLU A 287 -9.50 -10.68 -11.55
C GLU A 287 -9.00 -10.33 -10.16
N GLY A 288 -7.70 -10.42 -9.96
CA GLY A 288 -7.07 -10.00 -8.72
C GLY A 288 -5.65 -9.52 -8.88
N VAL A 289 -5.23 -8.70 -7.91
CA VAL A 289 -3.86 -8.22 -7.76
C VAL A 289 -3.43 -8.43 -6.33
N ALA A 290 -2.23 -8.94 -6.13
CA ALA A 290 -1.64 -9.06 -4.81
C ALA A 290 -0.17 -8.61 -4.83
N ASN A 291 0.20 -7.87 -3.80
CA ASN A 291 1.57 -7.39 -3.59
C ASN A 291 2.20 -8.21 -2.48
N TYR A 292 3.26 -8.92 -2.79
CA TYR A 292 3.99 -9.78 -1.88
C TYR A 292 5.37 -9.21 -1.57
N ILE A 293 5.82 -9.39 -0.35
CA ILE A 293 7.19 -9.08 0.06
C ILE A 293 7.94 -10.38 0.31
N ILE A 294 9.08 -10.52 -0.34
CA ILE A 294 9.92 -11.70 -0.30
C ILE A 294 11.28 -11.30 0.26
N ALA A 295 11.70 -12.00 1.32
CA ALA A 295 12.91 -11.66 2.03
C ALA A 295 14.16 -11.87 1.15
N ARG A 296 14.25 -13.01 0.47
CA ARG A 296 15.40 -13.37 -0.36
C ARG A 296 14.96 -13.92 -1.71
N TYR A 297 15.70 -13.60 -2.76
CA TYR A 297 15.44 -14.15 -4.09
C TYR A 297 15.47 -15.69 -4.11
N SER A 298 16.33 -16.32 -3.32
CA SER A 298 16.40 -17.78 -3.20
C SER A 298 15.10 -18.40 -2.65
N GLU A 299 14.32 -17.67 -1.87
CA GLU A 299 13.04 -18.13 -1.30
C GLU A 299 11.86 -17.91 -2.26
N TYR A 300 12.07 -17.10 -3.30
CA TYR A 300 11.01 -16.72 -4.23
C TYR A 300 10.38 -17.93 -4.93
N ALA A 301 11.20 -18.86 -5.41
CA ALA A 301 10.72 -20.02 -6.13
C ALA A 301 9.83 -20.91 -5.24
N ASP A 302 10.28 -21.19 -4.02
CA ASP A 302 9.55 -22.05 -3.09
C ASP A 302 8.24 -21.41 -2.62
N GLN A 303 8.30 -20.14 -2.26
CA GLN A 303 7.13 -19.38 -1.79
C GLN A 303 6.08 -19.21 -2.90
N LEU A 304 6.52 -18.86 -4.11
CA LEU A 304 5.62 -18.70 -5.24
C LEU A 304 5.05 -20.04 -5.72
N GLN A 305 5.87 -21.11 -5.72
CA GLN A 305 5.38 -22.45 -6.07
C GLN A 305 4.26 -22.90 -5.14
N GLY A 306 4.37 -22.66 -3.83
CA GLY A 306 3.31 -22.99 -2.88
C GLY A 306 1.99 -22.29 -3.21
N ILE A 307 2.07 -20.99 -3.52
CA ILE A 307 0.91 -20.18 -3.92
C ILE A 307 0.29 -20.73 -5.22
N LEU A 308 1.10 -20.89 -6.25
CA LEU A 308 0.64 -21.33 -7.57
C LEU A 308 0.08 -22.75 -7.54
N ALA A 309 0.72 -23.67 -6.80
CA ALA A 309 0.26 -25.04 -6.65
C ALA A 309 -1.10 -25.12 -5.98
N TRP A 310 -1.33 -24.29 -4.94
CA TRP A 310 -2.63 -24.22 -4.27
C TRP A 310 -3.73 -23.73 -5.23
N TYR A 311 -3.51 -22.62 -5.91
CA TYR A 311 -4.48 -22.07 -6.88
C TYR A 311 -4.74 -23.02 -8.04
N HIS A 312 -3.70 -23.71 -8.53
CA HIS A 312 -3.84 -24.73 -9.57
C HIS A 312 -4.69 -25.91 -9.09
N LYS A 313 -4.44 -26.41 -7.87
CA LYS A 313 -5.24 -27.49 -7.27
C LYS A 313 -6.70 -27.07 -7.07
N ALA A 314 -6.94 -25.83 -6.70
CA ALA A 314 -8.27 -25.26 -6.54
C ALA A 314 -8.94 -24.92 -7.88
N LYS A 315 -8.27 -25.06 -9.03
CA LYS A 315 -8.73 -24.61 -10.36
C LYS A 315 -9.18 -23.15 -10.38
N ALA A 316 -8.57 -22.33 -9.55
CA ALA A 316 -9.00 -20.96 -9.30
C ALA A 316 -8.53 -19.97 -10.36
N PHE A 317 -7.55 -20.34 -11.18
CA PHE A 317 -7.05 -19.51 -12.27
C PHE A 317 -7.68 -19.89 -13.60
N ASP A 318 -8.02 -18.89 -14.40
CA ASP A 318 -8.41 -19.04 -15.80
C ASP A 318 -7.18 -19.01 -16.72
N GLU A 319 -6.23 -18.12 -16.41
CA GLU A 319 -4.97 -17.94 -17.14
C GLU A 319 -3.78 -18.03 -16.19
N LYS A 320 -2.59 -18.21 -16.78
CA LYS A 320 -1.33 -18.16 -16.03
C LYS A 320 -1.17 -16.78 -15.39
N PRO A 321 -0.88 -16.71 -14.08
CA PRO A 321 -0.62 -15.44 -13.40
C PRO A 321 0.53 -14.66 -14.05
N ASP A 322 0.33 -13.36 -14.25
CA ASP A 322 1.39 -12.44 -14.64
C ASP A 322 2.06 -11.89 -13.35
N ILE A 323 3.35 -12.21 -13.19
CA ILE A 323 4.09 -11.87 -11.97
C ILE A 323 5.29 -11.02 -12.34
N THR A 324 5.31 -9.80 -11.82
CA THR A 324 6.41 -8.87 -11.98
C THR A 324 7.19 -8.73 -10.68
N LEU A 325 8.52 -8.84 -10.78
CA LEU A 325 9.44 -8.72 -9.67
C LEU A 325 10.13 -7.35 -9.67
N PHE A 326 10.11 -6.69 -8.53
CA PHE A 326 10.79 -5.44 -8.28
C PHE A 326 11.89 -5.65 -7.23
N PRO A 327 13.20 -5.67 -7.62
CA PRO A 327 14.30 -5.67 -6.66
C PRO A 327 14.24 -4.38 -5.83
N LEU A 328 13.97 -4.48 -4.54
CA LEU A 328 13.69 -3.31 -3.67
C LEU A 328 14.87 -2.32 -3.59
N GLU A 329 16.10 -2.82 -3.61
CA GLU A 329 17.31 -1.98 -3.57
C GLU A 329 17.49 -1.14 -4.85
N ARG A 330 16.99 -1.64 -6.00
CA ARG A 330 17.19 -1.04 -7.32
C ARG A 330 15.94 -0.48 -7.96
N SER A 331 14.83 -0.57 -7.25
CA SER A 331 13.57 0.00 -7.69
C SER A 331 13.41 1.43 -7.19
N THR A 332 12.81 2.25 -8.01
CA THR A 332 12.45 3.62 -7.64
C THR A 332 10.99 3.64 -7.22
N GLU A 333 10.75 4.15 -6.02
CA GLU A 333 9.40 4.43 -5.53
C GLU A 333 8.87 5.66 -6.28
N LEU A 334 7.75 5.53 -6.97
CA LEU A 334 7.06 6.64 -7.62
C LEU A 334 6.29 7.46 -6.58
N ARG A 335 5.63 6.75 -5.70
CA ARG A 335 5.03 7.19 -4.45
C ARG A 335 4.93 6.00 -3.52
N THR A 336 5.15 6.20 -2.23
CA THR A 336 5.08 5.13 -1.23
C THR A 336 3.89 5.38 -0.32
N PHE A 337 2.68 4.99 -0.76
CA PHE A 337 1.46 5.28 -0.03
C PHE A 337 1.34 6.78 0.31
N GLU A 338 1.65 7.62 -0.66
CA GLU A 338 1.53 9.07 -0.57
C GLU A 338 0.13 9.48 -1.03
N PHE A 339 -0.77 9.58 -0.09
CA PHE A 339 -2.20 9.79 -0.35
C PHE A 339 -2.61 11.26 -0.49
N GLY A 340 -1.79 12.20 -0.04
CA GLY A 340 -2.13 13.63 0.00
C GLY A 340 -2.69 14.16 -1.32
N PRO A 341 -1.98 14.02 -2.45
CA PRO A 341 -2.46 14.50 -3.75
C PRO A 341 -3.80 13.88 -4.17
N ALA A 342 -3.99 12.56 -3.91
CA ALA A 342 -5.23 11.87 -4.27
C ALA A 342 -6.41 12.36 -3.42
N VAL A 343 -6.22 12.52 -2.10
CA VAL A 343 -7.27 13.04 -1.20
C VAL A 343 -7.62 14.48 -1.53
N ARG A 344 -6.62 15.32 -1.84
CA ARG A 344 -6.84 16.70 -2.28
C ARG A 344 -7.65 16.74 -3.58
N HIS A 345 -7.33 15.88 -4.53
CA HIS A 345 -8.07 15.76 -5.80
C HIS A 345 -9.50 15.27 -5.57
N LEU A 346 -9.74 14.32 -4.67
CA LEU A 346 -11.08 13.82 -4.37
C LEU A 346 -11.99 14.86 -3.71
N LEU A 347 -11.44 15.65 -2.76
CA LEU A 347 -12.23 16.50 -1.87
C LEU A 347 -12.24 17.98 -2.25
N LEU A 348 -11.19 18.49 -2.90
CA LEU A 348 -10.98 19.93 -3.10
C LEU A 348 -10.89 20.36 -4.58
N SER A 349 -11.01 19.39 -5.52
CA SER A 349 -11.02 19.69 -6.98
C SER A 349 -12.43 19.88 -7.54
#